data_87a4402c6e5cd3acff6c5b9cdf721e65
#
_entry.id   87a4402c6e5cd3acff6c5b9cdf721e65
#
_cell.length_a   1.000
_cell.length_b   1.000
_cell.length_c   1.000
_cell.angle_alpha   90.00
_cell.angle_beta   90.00
_cell.angle_gamma   90.00
#
_symmetry.space_group_name_H-M   'P 1'
#
loop_
_entity.id
_entity.type
_entity.pdbx_description
1 polymer ?
#
loop_
_entity_poly.entity_id
_entity_poly.type
_entity_poly.pdbx_seq_one_letter_code
_entity_poly.pdbx_strand_id
1 'polypeptide(L)'
;MTGKFITLEGPEGSGKTTVSKELVKILNESGYKVLLTREPGGVDIAEQIRNVILDKKNTKMDARTEALLYAAARRQHLVEKVLPALKEGYIVLCDRFVDSSLAYQGVARNLGIDEVYNMNLFAINDVMPDKTLFFDIDYKKGLERIKVNQRETNRLDLEKSDFHKNVYEGYL
;
A
#
# COMPACT_ATOMS: atom_id res chain seq x y z
N MET A 1 18.80 5.75 -18.43
CA MET A 1 17.57 6.44 -17.94
C MET A 1 17.32 5.96 -16.53
N THR A 2 17.03 6.83 -15.60
CA THR A 2 16.56 6.44 -14.26
C THR A 2 15.14 5.90 -14.40
N GLY A 3 14.80 4.82 -13.70
CA GLY A 3 13.45 4.26 -13.67
C GLY A 3 12.42 5.25 -13.15
N LYS A 4 11.15 4.86 -13.16
CA LYS A 4 10.04 5.65 -12.65
C LYS A 4 9.30 4.89 -11.54
N PHE A 5 9.04 5.57 -10.43
CA PHE A 5 8.31 5.02 -9.29
C PHE A 5 6.88 5.57 -9.29
N ILE A 6 5.90 4.69 -9.46
CA ILE A 6 4.48 5.05 -9.52
C ILE A 6 3.73 4.24 -8.48
N THR A 7 2.95 4.89 -7.63
CA THR A 7 2.12 4.25 -6.62
C THR A 7 0.66 4.25 -7.01
N LEU A 8 -0.05 3.22 -6.56
CA LEU A 8 -1.48 3.03 -6.77
C LEU A 8 -2.16 3.05 -5.41
N GLU A 9 -2.95 4.07 -5.15
CA GLU A 9 -3.53 4.33 -3.85
C GLU A 9 -5.06 4.34 -3.88
N GLY A 10 -5.68 4.08 -2.75
CA GLY A 10 -7.14 4.10 -2.62
C GLY A 10 -7.67 3.02 -1.68
N PRO A 11 -8.97 3.10 -1.32
CA PRO A 11 -9.59 2.20 -0.36
C PRO A 11 -9.62 0.74 -0.84
N GLU A 12 -10.03 -0.16 0.05
CA GLU A 12 -10.20 -1.57 -0.28
C GLU A 12 -11.28 -1.74 -1.37
N GLY A 13 -11.05 -2.73 -2.27
CA GLY A 13 -12.00 -3.01 -3.35
C GLY A 13 -12.08 -1.96 -4.47
N SER A 14 -11.18 -0.96 -4.50
CA SER A 14 -11.18 0.12 -5.50
C SER A 14 -10.77 -0.33 -6.91
N GLY A 15 -10.25 -1.54 -7.09
CA GLY A 15 -9.87 -2.08 -8.41
C GLY A 15 -8.39 -1.91 -8.74
N LYS A 16 -7.55 -1.45 -7.81
CA LYS A 16 -6.10 -1.28 -8.01
C LYS A 16 -5.44 -2.49 -8.66
N THR A 17 -5.67 -3.68 -8.11
CA THR A 17 -5.05 -4.92 -8.61
C THR A 17 -5.48 -5.27 -10.05
N THR A 18 -6.70 -4.97 -10.43
CA THR A 18 -7.19 -5.21 -11.80
C THR A 18 -6.53 -4.26 -12.77
N VAL A 19 -6.57 -2.96 -12.46
CA VAL A 19 -5.98 -1.92 -13.31
C VAL A 19 -4.47 -2.04 -13.40
N SER A 20 -3.78 -2.38 -12.29
CA SER A 20 -2.33 -2.54 -12.31
C SER A 20 -1.86 -3.66 -13.25
N LYS A 21 -2.58 -4.78 -13.31
CA LYS A 21 -2.27 -5.88 -14.24
C LYS A 21 -2.42 -5.46 -15.71
N GLU A 22 -3.49 -4.75 -16.04
CA GLU A 22 -3.70 -4.24 -17.39
C GLU A 22 -2.67 -3.16 -17.75
N LEU A 23 -2.33 -2.28 -16.80
CA LEU A 23 -1.31 -1.26 -17.00
C LEU A 23 0.07 -1.88 -17.28
N VAL A 24 0.44 -2.94 -16.55
CA VAL A 24 1.68 -3.71 -16.80
C VAL A 24 1.71 -4.23 -18.24
N LYS A 25 0.59 -4.81 -18.71
CA LYS A 25 0.49 -5.33 -20.07
C LYS A 25 0.69 -4.24 -21.11
N ILE A 26 -0.04 -3.13 -20.99
CA ILE A 26 0.05 -2.00 -21.93
C ILE A 26 1.47 -1.42 -21.98
N LEU A 27 2.09 -1.22 -20.81
CA LEU A 27 3.43 -0.67 -20.73
C LEU A 27 4.49 -1.62 -21.32
N ASN A 28 4.39 -2.92 -21.08
CA ASN A 28 5.27 -3.92 -21.67
C ASN A 28 5.12 -3.99 -23.20
N GLU A 29 3.89 -3.96 -23.71
CA GLU A 29 3.60 -3.89 -25.15
C GLU A 29 4.16 -2.60 -25.79
N SER A 30 4.28 -1.53 -25.01
CA SER A 30 4.90 -0.26 -25.39
C SER A 30 6.44 -0.26 -25.26
N GLY A 31 7.04 -1.40 -24.90
CA GLY A 31 8.52 -1.56 -24.83
C GLY A 31 9.15 -1.12 -23.50
N TYR A 32 8.38 -0.80 -22.48
CA TYR A 32 8.91 -0.48 -21.15
C TYR A 32 9.18 -1.73 -20.32
N LYS A 33 10.23 -1.71 -19.51
CA LYS A 33 10.45 -2.70 -18.44
C LYS A 33 9.60 -2.32 -17.24
N VAL A 34 8.71 -3.20 -16.79
CA VAL A 34 7.78 -2.92 -15.69
C VAL A 34 7.95 -3.93 -14.57
N LEU A 35 8.02 -3.44 -13.34
CA LEU A 35 7.96 -4.22 -12.12
C LEU A 35 6.66 -3.88 -11.38
N LEU A 36 5.77 -4.86 -11.23
CA LEU A 36 4.60 -4.73 -10.36
C LEU A 36 4.92 -5.29 -8.98
N THR A 37 4.67 -4.52 -7.95
CA THR A 37 4.88 -4.90 -6.55
C THR A 37 3.80 -4.32 -5.66
N ARG A 38 3.85 -4.61 -4.36
CA ARG A 38 2.85 -4.12 -3.38
C ARG A 38 3.44 -3.97 -1.98
N GLU A 39 2.79 -3.16 -1.18
CA GLU A 39 3.04 -3.04 0.25
C GLU A 39 1.79 -3.34 1.10
N PRO A 40 1.96 -3.87 2.32
CA PRO A 40 3.19 -4.44 2.84
C PRO A 40 3.52 -5.74 2.12
N GLY A 41 4.81 -6.10 2.03
CA GLY A 41 5.28 -7.35 1.40
C GLY A 41 6.20 -7.11 0.21
N GLY A 42 6.19 -8.04 -0.74
CA GLY A 42 6.94 -7.95 -1.99
C GLY A 42 8.36 -8.53 -1.94
N VAL A 43 8.93 -8.77 -0.74
CA VAL A 43 10.19 -9.45 -0.47
C VAL A 43 10.07 -10.26 0.83
N ASP A 44 10.91 -11.27 1.03
CA ASP A 44 10.72 -12.29 2.07
C ASP A 44 10.53 -11.74 3.49
N ILE A 45 11.41 -10.84 3.93
CA ILE A 45 11.29 -10.23 5.26
C ILE A 45 10.00 -9.39 5.37
N ALA A 46 9.68 -8.62 4.34
CA ALA A 46 8.46 -7.83 4.32
C ALA A 46 7.18 -8.68 4.28
N GLU A 47 7.21 -9.87 3.65
CA GLU A 47 6.10 -10.84 3.69
C GLU A 47 5.93 -11.44 5.10
N GLN A 48 7.01 -11.74 5.82
CA GLN A 48 6.92 -12.18 7.21
C GLN A 48 6.27 -11.11 8.09
N ILE A 49 6.69 -9.85 7.95
CA ILE A 49 6.07 -8.72 8.65
C ILE A 49 4.59 -8.57 8.25
N ARG A 50 4.27 -8.68 6.95
CA ARG A 50 2.89 -8.66 6.45
C ARG A 50 2.03 -9.72 7.12
N ASN A 51 2.54 -10.94 7.27
CA ASN A 51 1.82 -12.02 7.94
C ASN A 51 1.47 -11.66 9.38
N VAL A 52 2.38 -11.02 10.12
CA VAL A 52 2.10 -10.52 11.47
C VAL A 52 1.01 -9.44 11.44
N ILE A 53 1.11 -8.45 10.54
CA ILE A 53 0.16 -7.33 10.46
C ILE A 53 -1.25 -7.83 10.13
N LEU A 54 -1.39 -8.78 9.21
CA LEU A 54 -2.69 -9.17 8.63
C LEU A 54 -3.32 -10.40 9.27
N ASP A 55 -2.60 -11.09 10.18
CA ASP A 55 -3.15 -12.25 10.90
C ASP A 55 -4.36 -11.85 11.75
N LYS A 56 -5.51 -12.49 11.48
CA LYS A 56 -6.76 -12.27 12.21
C LYS A 56 -6.66 -12.56 13.71
N LYS A 57 -5.65 -13.32 14.15
CA LYS A 57 -5.42 -13.61 15.58
C LYS A 57 -4.82 -12.44 16.33
N ASN A 58 -4.16 -11.51 15.63
CA ASN A 58 -3.47 -10.37 16.23
C ASN A 58 -4.41 -9.19 16.53
N THR A 59 -5.57 -9.48 17.15
CA THR A 59 -6.62 -8.48 17.45
C THR A 59 -6.19 -7.45 18.49
N LYS A 60 -5.15 -7.72 19.28
CA LYS A 60 -4.63 -6.83 20.32
C LYS A 60 -3.47 -5.95 19.81
N MET A 61 -3.20 -5.95 18.51
CA MET A 61 -2.12 -5.13 17.96
C MET A 61 -2.37 -3.65 18.25
N ASP A 62 -1.42 -3.03 18.92
CA ASP A 62 -1.44 -1.59 19.18
C ASP A 62 -1.27 -0.79 17.88
N ALA A 63 -1.91 0.36 17.78
CA ALA A 63 -1.92 1.17 16.57
C ALA A 63 -0.52 1.67 16.16
N ARG A 64 0.35 2.03 17.11
CA ARG A 64 1.73 2.43 16.82
C ARG A 64 2.58 1.24 16.41
N THR A 65 2.36 0.08 17.03
CA THR A 65 3.00 -1.18 16.62
C THR A 65 2.64 -1.51 15.17
N GLU A 66 1.37 -1.39 14.80
CA GLU A 66 0.90 -1.56 13.41
C GLU A 66 1.65 -0.62 12.47
N ALA A 67 1.71 0.67 12.78
CA ALA A 67 2.37 1.69 11.97
C ALA A 67 3.87 1.41 11.80
N LEU A 68 4.58 1.04 12.88
CA LEU A 68 6.00 0.70 12.84
C LEU A 68 6.28 -0.55 12.00
N LEU A 69 5.42 -1.56 12.07
CA LEU A 69 5.54 -2.76 11.24
C LEU A 69 5.36 -2.45 9.74
N TYR A 70 4.40 -1.58 9.39
CA TYR A 70 4.26 -1.10 8.01
C TYR A 70 5.52 -0.38 7.53
N ALA A 71 6.07 0.53 8.34
CA ALA A 71 7.29 1.26 8.01
C ALA A 71 8.50 0.33 7.85
N ALA A 72 8.65 -0.68 8.73
CA ALA A 72 9.71 -1.69 8.65
C ALA A 72 9.61 -2.53 7.38
N ALA A 73 8.42 -3.04 7.04
CA ALA A 73 8.18 -3.77 5.80
C ALA A 73 8.49 -2.91 4.56
N ARG A 74 8.07 -1.64 4.56
CA ARG A 74 8.36 -0.66 3.52
C ARG A 74 9.85 -0.46 3.31
N ARG A 75 10.60 -0.26 4.38
CA ARG A 75 12.06 -0.09 4.28
C ARG A 75 12.73 -1.28 3.61
N GLN A 76 12.39 -2.48 4.03
CA GLN A 76 12.96 -3.71 3.46
C GLN A 76 12.60 -3.85 1.97
N HIS A 77 11.33 -3.62 1.64
CA HIS A 77 10.84 -3.66 0.27
C HIS A 77 11.55 -2.65 -0.65
N LEU A 78 11.74 -1.41 -0.18
CA LEU A 78 12.44 -0.38 -0.92
C LEU A 78 13.88 -0.78 -1.25
N VAL A 79 14.66 -1.20 -0.25
CA VAL A 79 16.10 -1.45 -0.43
C VAL A 79 16.39 -2.71 -1.22
N GLU A 80 15.54 -3.72 -1.09
CA GLU A 80 15.76 -5.03 -1.69
C GLU A 80 15.17 -5.14 -3.10
N LYS A 81 14.11 -4.40 -3.41
CA LYS A 81 13.36 -4.57 -4.66
C LYS A 81 13.19 -3.28 -5.45
N VAL A 82 12.62 -2.24 -4.86
CA VAL A 82 12.24 -1.02 -5.59
C VAL A 82 13.47 -0.26 -6.08
N LEU A 83 14.42 0.05 -5.19
CA LEU A 83 15.60 0.81 -5.54
C LEU A 83 16.50 0.12 -6.58
N PRO A 84 16.77 -1.20 -6.50
CA PRO A 84 17.47 -1.89 -7.56
C PRO A 84 16.77 -1.80 -8.91
N ALA A 85 15.46 -2.04 -8.95
CA ALA A 85 14.70 -1.96 -10.19
C ALA A 85 14.71 -0.55 -10.82
N LEU A 86 14.60 0.50 -10.00
CA LEU A 86 14.70 1.88 -10.48
C LEU A 86 16.09 2.18 -11.09
N LYS A 87 17.16 1.66 -10.49
CA LYS A 87 18.53 1.78 -11.04
C LYS A 87 18.69 1.07 -12.39
N GLU A 88 17.98 -0.03 -12.59
CA GLU A 88 17.95 -0.78 -13.85
C GLU A 88 16.99 -0.18 -14.90
N GLY A 89 16.34 0.94 -14.59
CA GLY A 89 15.47 1.67 -15.50
C GLY A 89 14.05 1.12 -15.63
N TYR A 90 13.57 0.34 -14.65
CA TYR A 90 12.20 -0.14 -14.63
C TYR A 90 11.21 0.98 -14.30
N ILE A 91 10.00 0.86 -14.84
CA ILE A 91 8.81 1.49 -14.27
C ILE A 91 8.33 0.58 -13.15
N VAL A 92 8.44 1.05 -11.90
CA VAL A 92 7.96 0.32 -10.72
C VAL A 92 6.54 0.79 -10.42
N LEU A 93 5.57 -0.13 -10.51
CA LEU A 93 4.18 0.07 -10.08
C LEU A 93 4.01 -0.59 -8.71
N CYS A 94 3.70 0.19 -7.69
CA CYS A 94 3.53 -0.29 -6.32
C CYS A 94 2.10 -0.10 -5.84
N ASP A 95 1.39 -1.20 -5.53
CA ASP A 95 0.08 -1.15 -4.90
C ASP A 95 0.26 -0.80 -3.42
N ARG A 96 -0.08 0.43 -3.06
CA ARG A 96 0.09 1.12 -1.78
C ARG A 96 1.53 1.56 -1.48
N PHE A 97 1.61 2.70 -0.78
CA PHE A 97 2.85 3.28 -0.27
C PHE A 97 2.55 4.17 0.95
N VAL A 98 3.21 5.32 1.08
CA VAL A 98 3.09 6.22 2.23
C VAL A 98 1.66 6.72 2.43
N ASP A 99 0.96 7.12 1.35
CA ASP A 99 -0.39 7.67 1.44
C ASP A 99 -1.36 6.68 2.10
N SER A 100 -1.20 5.36 1.84
CA SER A 100 -1.92 4.33 2.58
C SER A 100 -1.66 4.40 4.08
N SER A 101 -0.42 4.60 4.53
CA SER A 101 -0.12 4.73 5.96
C SER A 101 -0.74 5.99 6.57
N LEU A 102 -0.77 7.11 5.84
CA LEU A 102 -1.41 8.34 6.31
C LEU A 102 -2.91 8.14 6.49
N ALA A 103 -3.58 7.51 5.52
CA ALA A 103 -5.02 7.24 5.60
C ALA A 103 -5.37 6.20 6.68
N TYR A 104 -4.64 5.08 6.73
CA TYR A 104 -4.96 3.97 7.65
C TYR A 104 -4.46 4.24 9.08
N GLN A 105 -3.18 4.54 9.26
CA GLN A 105 -2.59 4.71 10.57
C GLN A 105 -2.73 6.16 11.07
N GLY A 106 -2.50 7.13 10.20
CA GLY A 106 -2.61 8.54 10.55
C GLY A 106 -4.04 8.94 10.92
N VAL A 107 -4.99 8.72 10.00
CA VAL A 107 -6.39 9.13 10.18
C VAL A 107 -7.21 8.04 10.87
N ALA A 108 -7.35 6.86 10.28
CA ALA A 108 -8.29 5.86 10.77
C ALA A 108 -7.89 5.25 12.13
N ARG A 109 -6.58 5.12 12.43
CA ARG A 109 -6.07 4.76 13.76
C ARG A 109 -5.87 5.97 14.68
N ASN A 110 -6.13 7.18 14.20
CA ASN A 110 -6.00 8.42 14.97
C ASN A 110 -4.59 8.64 15.58
N LEU A 111 -3.54 8.26 14.86
CA LEU A 111 -2.16 8.49 15.30
C LEU A 111 -1.65 9.90 14.95
N GLY A 112 -2.32 10.61 14.05
CA GLY A 112 -1.86 11.87 13.49
C GLY A 112 -1.14 11.66 12.15
N ILE A 113 -1.44 12.54 11.18
CA ILE A 113 -0.84 12.48 9.84
C ILE A 113 0.64 12.81 9.91
N ASP A 114 1.01 13.88 10.63
CA ASP A 114 2.39 14.35 10.74
C ASP A 114 3.29 13.33 11.44
N GLU A 115 2.81 12.67 12.49
CA GLU A 115 3.55 11.64 13.23
C GLU A 115 3.82 10.44 12.34
N VAL A 116 2.81 9.97 11.61
CA VAL A 116 2.95 8.83 10.70
C VAL A 116 3.80 9.20 9.50
N TYR A 117 3.69 10.42 8.98
CA TYR A 117 4.53 10.90 7.89
C TYR A 117 6.01 10.96 8.29
N ASN A 118 6.32 11.59 9.43
CA ASN A 118 7.69 11.70 9.93
C ASN A 118 8.34 10.33 10.18
N MET A 119 7.59 9.37 10.74
CA MET A 119 8.05 7.99 10.89
C MET A 119 8.35 7.35 9.53
N ASN A 120 7.51 7.60 8.54
CA ASN A 120 7.73 7.07 7.19
C ASN A 120 8.90 7.76 6.48
N LEU A 121 9.16 9.05 6.70
CA LEU A 121 10.34 9.73 6.16
C LEU A 121 11.63 9.02 6.58
N PHE A 122 11.73 8.59 7.84
CA PHE A 122 12.86 7.78 8.29
C PHE A 122 12.99 6.46 7.52
N ALA A 123 11.87 5.78 7.26
CA ALA A 123 11.88 4.49 6.58
C ALA A 123 12.21 4.63 5.08
N ILE A 124 11.68 5.63 4.40
CA ILE A 124 11.84 5.80 2.95
C ILE A 124 13.13 6.52 2.56
N ASN A 125 13.76 7.25 3.46
CA ASN A 125 15.00 8.00 3.19
C ASN A 125 14.90 8.81 1.88
N ASP A 126 13.92 9.72 1.82
CA ASP A 126 13.60 10.62 0.70
C ASP A 126 13.13 9.96 -0.61
N VAL A 127 12.93 8.64 -0.61
CA VAL A 127 12.38 7.94 -1.78
C VAL A 127 10.88 8.19 -1.88
N MET A 128 10.48 9.11 -2.75
CA MET A 128 9.07 9.43 -3.01
C MET A 128 8.68 8.98 -4.43
N PRO A 129 7.40 8.66 -4.66
CA PRO A 129 6.93 8.30 -6.00
C PRO A 129 6.98 9.52 -6.95
N ASP A 130 7.32 9.26 -8.21
CA ASP A 130 7.21 10.26 -9.29
C ASP A 130 5.74 10.63 -9.56
N LYS A 131 4.83 9.66 -9.37
CA LYS A 131 3.38 9.80 -9.56
C LYS A 131 2.61 8.90 -8.61
N THR A 132 1.49 9.40 -8.10
CA THR A 132 0.48 8.61 -7.39
C THR A 132 -0.80 8.57 -8.23
N LEU A 133 -1.35 7.37 -8.43
CA LEU A 133 -2.65 7.16 -9.05
C LEU A 133 -3.66 6.83 -7.94
N PHE A 134 -4.54 7.77 -7.66
CA PHE A 134 -5.59 7.58 -6.66
C PHE A 134 -6.85 6.98 -7.30
N PHE A 135 -7.31 5.87 -6.74
CA PHE A 135 -8.52 5.16 -7.14
C PHE A 135 -9.68 5.61 -6.27
N ASP A 136 -10.32 6.70 -6.68
CA ASP A 136 -11.46 7.27 -5.97
C ASP A 136 -12.72 6.40 -6.17
N ILE A 137 -13.11 5.72 -5.11
CA ILE A 137 -14.36 4.96 -5.03
C ILE A 137 -14.94 5.08 -3.62
N ASP A 138 -16.24 5.24 -3.55
CA ASP A 138 -16.97 5.18 -2.28
C ASP A 138 -16.65 3.87 -1.54
N TYR A 139 -16.27 3.97 -0.26
CA TYR A 139 -15.81 2.83 0.52
C TYR A 139 -16.86 1.71 0.64
N LYS A 140 -18.17 2.04 0.64
CA LYS A 140 -19.25 1.05 0.70
C LYS A 140 -19.26 0.18 -0.55
N LYS A 141 -19.11 0.81 -1.73
CA LYS A 141 -18.98 0.08 -3.00
C LYS A 141 -17.74 -0.80 -3.03
N GLY A 142 -16.62 -0.32 -2.46
CA GLY A 142 -15.41 -1.11 -2.32
C GLY A 142 -15.62 -2.36 -1.46
N LEU A 143 -16.24 -2.22 -0.30
CA LEU A 143 -16.56 -3.32 0.61
C LEU A 143 -17.57 -4.32 -0.01
N GLU A 144 -18.58 -3.85 -0.74
CA GLU A 144 -19.51 -4.72 -1.48
C GLU A 144 -18.78 -5.60 -2.51
N ARG A 145 -17.85 -5.02 -3.27
CA ARG A 145 -17.03 -5.77 -4.24
C ARG A 145 -16.20 -6.87 -3.58
N ILE A 146 -15.63 -6.61 -2.40
CA ILE A 146 -14.87 -7.61 -1.64
C ILE A 146 -15.75 -8.79 -1.25
N LYS A 147 -16.96 -8.51 -0.75
CA LYS A 147 -17.94 -9.55 -0.36
C LYS A 147 -18.36 -10.41 -1.55
N VAL A 148 -18.67 -9.77 -2.69
CA VAL A 148 -19.09 -10.48 -3.91
C VAL A 148 -17.98 -11.37 -4.46
N ASN A 149 -16.74 -10.91 -4.46
CA ASN A 149 -15.59 -11.63 -5.01
C ASN A 149 -15.05 -12.72 -4.08
N GLN A 150 -15.64 -12.95 -2.91
CA GLN A 150 -15.23 -13.97 -1.93
C GLN A 150 -13.73 -13.99 -1.64
N ARG A 151 -13.08 -12.83 -1.70
CA ARG A 151 -11.67 -12.69 -1.37
C ARG A 151 -11.43 -13.11 0.10
N GLU A 152 -10.38 -13.85 0.34
CA GLU A 152 -9.97 -14.14 1.72
C GLU A 152 -9.78 -12.83 2.50
N THR A 153 -10.48 -12.72 3.62
CA THR A 153 -10.44 -11.53 4.47
C THR A 153 -9.21 -11.56 5.38
N ASN A 154 -8.68 -10.40 5.72
CA ASN A 154 -7.58 -10.20 6.66
C ASN A 154 -8.05 -9.42 7.90
N ARG A 155 -7.15 -9.14 8.84
CA ARG A 155 -7.47 -8.42 10.07
C ARG A 155 -8.12 -7.04 9.83
N LEU A 156 -7.65 -6.28 8.83
CA LEU A 156 -8.20 -4.95 8.53
C LEU A 156 -9.58 -5.03 7.90
N ASP A 157 -9.88 -6.08 7.15
CA ASP A 157 -11.21 -6.27 6.57
C ASP A 157 -12.29 -6.56 7.66
N LEU A 158 -11.87 -6.96 8.86
CA LEU A 158 -12.75 -7.19 10.01
C LEU A 158 -13.06 -5.92 10.80
N GLU A 159 -12.45 -4.80 10.47
CA GLU A 159 -12.71 -3.51 11.11
C GLU A 159 -14.13 -3.03 10.85
N LYS A 160 -14.63 -2.17 11.75
CA LYS A 160 -15.97 -1.59 11.62
C LYS A 160 -16.08 -0.65 10.42
N SER A 161 -17.30 -0.43 9.96
CA SER A 161 -17.59 0.46 8.82
C SER A 161 -17.00 1.86 8.98
N ASP A 162 -16.99 2.40 10.21
CA ASP A 162 -16.45 3.73 10.50
C ASP A 162 -14.93 3.79 10.24
N PHE A 163 -14.21 2.70 10.49
CA PHE A 163 -12.79 2.63 10.15
C PHE A 163 -12.57 2.79 8.65
N HIS A 164 -13.33 2.08 7.83
CA HIS A 164 -13.20 2.17 6.36
C HIS A 164 -13.66 3.53 5.82
N LYS A 165 -14.66 4.14 6.47
CA LYS A 165 -15.06 5.52 6.18
C LYS A 165 -13.92 6.49 6.45
N ASN A 166 -13.31 6.41 7.64
CA ASN A 166 -12.18 7.26 8.03
C ASN A 166 -10.96 7.05 7.11
N VAL A 167 -10.70 5.81 6.66
CA VAL A 167 -9.65 5.54 5.65
C VAL A 167 -9.95 6.30 4.36
N TYR A 168 -11.19 6.23 3.87
CA TYR A 168 -11.57 6.93 2.64
C TYR A 168 -11.42 8.45 2.80
N GLU A 169 -11.91 9.02 3.90
CA GLU A 169 -11.75 10.45 4.21
C GLU A 169 -10.27 10.85 4.37
N GLY A 170 -9.45 9.95 4.89
CA GLY A 170 -8.02 10.17 5.02
C GLY A 170 -7.24 10.19 3.71
N TYR A 171 -7.80 9.65 2.64
CA TYR A 171 -7.23 9.77 1.30
C TYR A 171 -7.61 11.08 0.60
N LEU A 172 -8.75 11.69 0.95
CA LEU A 172 -9.23 12.96 0.40
C LEU A 172 -8.56 14.17 1.06
#